data_24fc85cf2341214a56afe36169bc3548
#
_entry.id   24fc85cf2341214a56afe36169bc3548
#
_cell.length_a   1.000
_cell.length_b   1.000
_cell.length_c   1.000
_cell.angle_alpha   90.00
_cell.angle_beta   90.00
_cell.angle_gamma   90.00
#
_symmetry.space_group_name_H-M   'P 1'
#
loop_
_entity.id
_entity.type
_entity.pdbx_description
1 polymer ?
#
loop_
_entity_poly.entity_id
_entity_poly.type
_entity_poly.pdbx_seq_one_letter_code
_entity_poly.pdbx_strand_id
1 'polypeptide(L)'
;MKTNLPAIFFTLIFSLFLFTSPLRSFASTTASQNFRCDGDPLEAIAYKGAVDAVGIPNSNAGTLPGDFIVLRWHKMNLQIPRTNNAGVPSYSDGRWWWQALEPNHPTFAQLRRKVENYSCESVPSLADNFP
;
A
#
# COMPACT_ATOMS: atom_id res chain seq x y z
N MET A 1 34.77 -29.86 -49.82
CA MET A 1 34.27 -29.77 -48.45
C MET A 1 33.52 -28.46 -48.27
N LYS A 2 32.23 -28.52 -48.24
CA LYS A 2 31.40 -27.34 -47.95
C LYS A 2 31.07 -27.35 -46.44
N THR A 3 31.70 -26.48 -45.70
CA THR A 3 31.39 -26.29 -44.28
C THR A 3 30.15 -25.40 -44.15
N ASN A 4 29.07 -26.01 -43.80
CA ASN A 4 27.82 -25.30 -43.46
C ASN A 4 27.97 -24.65 -42.08
N LEU A 5 28.49 -23.43 -42.02
CA LEU A 5 28.71 -22.69 -40.78
C LEU A 5 27.69 -21.56 -40.46
N PRO A 6 26.58 -21.36 -41.18
CA PRO A 6 25.69 -20.26 -40.78
C PRO A 6 24.53 -20.67 -39.89
N ALA A 7 24.26 -21.96 -39.65
CA ALA A 7 23.06 -22.36 -38.88
C ALA A 7 23.22 -22.30 -37.36
N ILE A 8 24.47 -22.34 -36.87
CA ILE A 8 24.72 -22.36 -35.43
C ILE A 8 24.73 -20.95 -34.81
N PHE A 9 25.04 -19.93 -35.59
CA PHE A 9 25.07 -18.55 -35.11
C PHE A 9 23.69 -17.93 -34.93
N PHE A 10 22.69 -18.38 -35.69
CA PHE A 10 21.33 -17.85 -35.57
C PHE A 10 20.58 -18.37 -34.36
N THR A 11 20.89 -19.56 -33.87
CA THR A 11 20.23 -20.16 -32.67
C THR A 11 20.71 -19.55 -31.36
N LEU A 12 21.93 -19.04 -31.30
CA LEU A 12 22.49 -18.40 -30.12
C LEU A 12 21.96 -16.98 -29.85
N ILE A 13 21.58 -16.25 -30.90
CA ILE A 13 21.08 -14.86 -30.76
C ILE A 13 19.60 -14.86 -30.33
N PHE A 14 18.85 -15.88 -30.70
CA PHE A 14 17.42 -15.98 -30.31
C PHE A 14 17.19 -16.35 -28.84
N SER A 15 18.19 -16.95 -28.21
CA SER A 15 18.10 -17.41 -26.81
C SER A 15 18.33 -16.27 -25.80
N LEU A 16 18.86 -15.12 -26.23
CA LEU A 16 19.23 -14.02 -25.32
C LEU A 16 18.08 -13.02 -25.08
N PHE A 17 16.98 -13.12 -25.84
CA PHE A 17 15.86 -12.18 -25.75
C PHE A 17 14.74 -12.61 -24.81
N LEU A 18 14.83 -13.77 -24.16
CA LEU A 18 13.73 -14.33 -23.37
C LEU A 18 13.78 -14.03 -21.87
N PHE A 19 14.73 -13.22 -21.38
CA PHE A 19 14.88 -12.99 -19.92
C PHE A 19 14.73 -11.54 -19.46
N THR A 20 14.17 -10.66 -20.26
CA THR A 20 13.75 -9.34 -19.76
C THR A 20 12.29 -9.40 -19.30
N SER A 21 12.02 -10.19 -18.28
CA SER A 21 10.75 -10.03 -17.54
C SER A 21 10.82 -8.70 -16.78
N PRO A 22 9.91 -7.75 -17.01
CA PRO A 22 9.85 -6.56 -16.18
C PRO A 22 9.53 -7.01 -14.76
N LEU A 23 10.45 -6.78 -13.84
CA LEU A 23 10.21 -6.92 -12.40
C LEU A 23 9.11 -5.92 -12.03
N ARG A 24 7.87 -6.38 -11.97
CA ARG A 24 6.79 -5.60 -11.39
C ARG A 24 7.06 -5.50 -9.89
N SER A 25 7.50 -4.34 -9.44
CA SER A 25 7.55 -4.03 -8.02
C SER A 25 6.12 -3.93 -7.50
N PHE A 26 5.64 -4.99 -6.87
CA PHE A 26 4.37 -4.93 -6.15
C PHE A 26 4.59 -4.26 -4.81
N ALA A 27 3.68 -3.36 -4.43
CA ALA A 27 3.63 -2.84 -3.07
C ALA A 27 3.47 -4.01 -2.09
N SER A 28 4.35 -4.07 -1.09
CA SER A 28 4.31 -5.10 -0.06
C SER A 28 3.28 -4.76 0.99
N THR A 29 2.31 -5.62 1.23
CA THR A 29 1.38 -5.50 2.36
C THR A 29 2.14 -5.69 3.65
N THR A 30 2.07 -4.73 4.57
CA THR A 30 2.81 -4.79 5.84
C THR A 30 1.96 -5.36 6.97
N ALA A 31 0.69 -4.95 7.07
CA ALA A 31 -0.22 -5.37 8.12
C ALA A 31 -1.68 -5.10 7.70
N SER A 32 -2.57 -5.98 8.13
CA SER A 32 -4.03 -5.77 8.05
C SER A 32 -4.59 -5.84 9.45
N GLN A 33 -5.41 -4.87 9.82
CA GLN A 33 -6.07 -4.79 11.12
C GLN A 33 -7.56 -4.50 10.94
N ASN A 34 -8.37 -5.06 11.82
CA ASN A 34 -9.81 -4.85 11.83
C ASN A 34 -10.20 -3.96 12.99
N PHE A 35 -11.08 -3.03 12.70
CA PHE A 35 -11.64 -2.07 13.63
C PHE A 35 -13.16 -2.03 13.51
N ARG A 36 -13.77 -1.42 14.50
CA ARG A 36 -15.18 -1.01 14.46
C ARG A 36 -15.22 0.50 14.66
N CYS A 37 -15.67 1.24 13.66
CA CYS A 37 -15.75 2.70 13.67
C CYS A 37 -17.23 3.12 13.68
N ASP A 38 -17.65 3.80 14.72
CA ASP A 38 -19.07 4.17 14.98
C ASP A 38 -20.03 2.98 14.85
N GLY A 39 -19.58 1.79 15.28
CA GLY A 39 -20.36 0.56 15.22
C GLY A 39 -20.21 -0.25 13.93
N ASP A 40 -19.63 0.32 12.87
CA ASP A 40 -19.47 -0.33 11.57
C ASP A 40 -18.07 -0.93 11.37
N PRO A 41 -17.96 -2.08 10.69
CA PRO A 41 -16.67 -2.71 10.47
C PRO A 41 -15.80 -1.87 9.53
N LEU A 42 -14.51 -1.74 9.88
CA LEU A 42 -13.48 -1.11 9.09
C LEU A 42 -12.27 -2.04 9.02
N GLU A 43 -11.76 -2.28 7.82
CA GLU A 43 -10.48 -2.95 7.60
C GLU A 43 -9.44 -1.92 7.18
N ALA A 44 -8.31 -1.89 7.89
CA ALA A 44 -7.18 -1.04 7.59
C ALA A 44 -5.99 -1.88 7.12
N ILE A 45 -5.52 -1.64 5.92
CA ILE A 45 -4.41 -2.39 5.30
C ILE A 45 -3.30 -1.42 4.96
N ALA A 46 -2.18 -1.50 5.69
CA ALA A 46 -1.01 -0.68 5.40
C ALA A 46 -0.14 -1.33 4.34
N TYR A 47 0.29 -0.54 3.37
CA TYR A 47 1.19 -0.93 2.31
C TYR A 47 2.49 -0.13 2.38
N LYS A 48 3.61 -0.80 2.16
CA LYS A 48 4.92 -0.19 1.97
C LYS A 48 5.37 -0.38 0.55
N GLY A 49 6.02 0.64 0.01
CA GLY A 49 6.64 0.58 -1.31
C GLY A 49 5.99 1.48 -2.33
N ALA A 50 6.59 1.50 -3.51
CA ALA A 50 6.13 2.33 -4.60
C ALA A 50 4.72 1.91 -5.02
N VAL A 51 3.78 2.81 -4.88
CA VAL A 51 2.56 2.76 -5.69
C VAL A 51 2.99 3.08 -7.11
N ASP A 52 2.48 2.35 -8.09
CA ASP A 52 2.59 2.71 -9.51
C ASP A 52 1.77 3.99 -9.80
N ALA A 53 2.03 5.04 -9.05
CA ALA A 53 1.49 6.36 -9.31
C ALA A 53 2.44 7.04 -10.30
N VAL A 54 2.22 6.77 -11.57
CA VAL A 54 2.86 7.53 -12.65
C VAL A 54 2.57 9.01 -12.43
N GLY A 55 3.60 9.76 -12.02
CA GLY A 55 3.53 11.23 -11.99
C GLY A 55 3.34 11.89 -10.63
N ILE A 56 3.48 11.21 -9.49
CA ILE A 56 3.62 11.91 -8.21
C ILE A 56 5.12 12.22 -8.02
N PRO A 57 5.55 13.47 -8.20
CA PRO A 57 6.93 13.81 -7.93
C PRO A 57 7.20 13.59 -6.44
N ASN A 58 8.24 12.83 -6.15
CA ASN A 58 8.79 12.69 -4.79
C ASN A 58 9.42 14.05 -4.39
N SER A 59 8.58 14.97 -3.96
CA SER A 59 8.98 16.35 -3.72
C SER A 59 9.50 16.61 -2.32
N ASN A 60 9.40 15.65 -1.39
CA ASN A 60 9.85 15.81 -0.02
C ASN A 60 10.92 14.77 0.33
N ALA A 61 12.14 15.26 0.59
CA ALA A 61 13.22 14.45 1.12
C ALA A 61 12.76 13.78 2.43
N GLY A 62 12.76 12.45 2.45
CA GLY A 62 12.43 11.64 3.62
C GLY A 62 11.10 10.90 3.58
N THR A 63 10.18 11.22 2.68
CA THR A 63 8.99 10.41 2.47
C THR A 63 9.32 9.29 1.49
N LEU A 64 9.20 8.04 1.91
CA LEU A 64 9.31 6.92 0.99
C LEU A 64 8.13 7.00 0.01
N PRO A 65 8.39 7.16 -1.30
CA PRO A 65 7.31 7.20 -2.27
C PRO A 65 6.53 5.90 -2.20
N GLY A 66 5.23 6.03 -2.02
CA GLY A 66 4.33 4.92 -2.15
C GLY A 66 3.83 4.27 -0.87
N ASP A 67 4.24 4.70 0.32
CA ASP A 67 3.58 4.24 1.54
C ASP A 67 2.15 4.79 1.59
N PHE A 68 1.18 3.92 1.80
CA PHE A 68 -0.23 4.27 1.86
C PHE A 68 -1.02 3.28 2.73
N ILE A 69 -2.21 3.68 3.11
CA ILE A 69 -3.17 2.81 3.77
C ILE A 69 -4.44 2.68 2.93
N VAL A 70 -5.00 1.49 2.90
CA VAL A 70 -6.34 1.26 2.34
C VAL A 70 -7.28 1.04 3.51
N LEU A 71 -8.31 1.89 3.60
CA LEU A 71 -9.40 1.74 4.56
C LEU A 71 -10.65 1.28 3.82
N ARG A 72 -11.15 0.10 4.19
CA ARG A 72 -12.42 -0.44 3.69
C ARG A 72 -13.51 -0.19 4.73
N TRP A 73 -14.41 0.73 4.44
CA TRP A 73 -15.46 1.16 5.34
C TRP A 73 -16.71 1.60 4.57
N HIS A 74 -17.91 1.23 4.99
CA HIS A 74 -19.17 1.57 4.31
C HIS A 74 -19.17 1.33 2.79
N LYS A 75 -18.68 0.18 2.32
CA LYS A 75 -18.53 -0.14 0.89
C LYS A 75 -17.59 0.81 0.12
N MET A 76 -16.86 1.68 0.83
CA MET A 76 -15.82 2.54 0.27
C MET A 76 -14.45 1.92 0.45
N ASN A 77 -13.60 2.11 -0.55
CA ASN A 77 -12.18 1.83 -0.47
C ASN A 77 -11.45 3.17 -0.52
N LEU A 78 -10.91 3.59 0.60
CA LEU A 78 -10.14 4.82 0.72
C LEU A 78 -8.66 4.47 0.65
N GLN A 79 -7.98 4.95 -0.38
CA GLN A 79 -6.53 4.82 -0.50
C GLN A 79 -5.91 6.16 -0.10
N ILE A 80 -5.22 6.19 1.02
CA ILE A 80 -4.75 7.41 1.65
C ILE A 80 -3.23 7.38 1.76
N PRO A 81 -2.50 8.34 1.17
CA PRO A 81 -1.04 8.37 1.22
C PRO A 81 -0.54 8.72 2.62
N ARG A 82 0.64 8.21 2.96
CA ARG A 82 1.36 8.60 4.17
C ARG A 82 1.82 10.05 4.08
N THR A 83 1.66 10.80 5.16
CA THR A 83 1.99 12.23 5.23
C THR A 83 3.22 12.57 6.07
N ASN A 84 3.67 11.65 6.93
CA ASN A 84 4.88 11.82 7.71
C ASN A 84 5.94 10.77 7.33
N ASN A 85 7.20 11.09 7.56
CA ASN A 85 8.36 10.24 7.27
C ASN A 85 9.04 9.68 8.52
N ALA A 86 8.58 10.07 9.70
CA ALA A 86 9.12 9.61 10.98
C ALA A 86 8.00 9.42 12.02
N GLY A 87 8.23 8.54 12.98
CA GLY A 87 7.28 8.22 14.04
C GLY A 87 6.12 7.34 13.56
N VAL A 88 5.04 7.34 14.33
CA VAL A 88 3.83 6.57 13.98
C VAL A 88 3.26 7.11 12.68
N PRO A 89 3.01 6.22 11.68
CA PRO A 89 2.51 6.65 10.40
C PRO A 89 1.19 7.40 10.52
N SER A 90 1.10 8.56 9.85
CA SER A 90 -0.13 9.29 9.62
C SER A 90 -0.43 9.33 8.13
N TYR A 91 -1.70 9.25 7.79
CA TYR A 91 -2.17 9.17 6.42
C TYR A 91 -3.24 10.24 6.19
N SER A 92 -3.14 10.97 5.09
CA SER A 92 -4.14 11.95 4.70
C SER A 92 -4.08 12.23 3.20
N ASP A 93 -5.24 12.42 2.59
CA ASP A 93 -5.42 12.91 1.22
C ASP A 93 -6.01 14.35 1.19
N GLY A 94 -6.04 15.02 2.36
CA GLY A 94 -6.69 16.31 2.54
C GLY A 94 -8.20 16.23 2.80
N ARG A 95 -8.83 15.08 2.56
CA ARG A 95 -10.24 14.82 2.83
C ARG A 95 -10.45 13.84 3.97
N TRP A 96 -9.54 12.88 4.11
CA TRP A 96 -9.56 11.84 5.13
C TRP A 96 -8.27 11.89 5.92
N TRP A 97 -8.35 11.52 7.19
CA TRP A 97 -7.23 11.41 8.12
C TRP A 97 -7.29 10.08 8.84
N TRP A 98 -6.15 9.40 8.92
CA TRP A 98 -5.99 8.18 9.70
C TRP A 98 -4.65 8.17 10.42
N GLN A 99 -4.66 7.84 11.71
CA GLN A 99 -3.45 7.63 12.50
C GLN A 99 -3.75 6.72 13.69
N ALA A 100 -2.93 5.69 13.93
CA ALA A 100 -3.05 4.77 15.05
C ALA A 100 -1.96 5.05 16.08
N LEU A 101 -2.00 6.22 16.74
CA LEU A 101 -1.13 6.53 17.88
C LEU A 101 -1.36 5.53 19.02
N GLU A 102 -2.61 5.25 19.30
CA GLU A 102 -3.04 4.15 20.15
C GLU A 102 -3.55 3.02 19.24
N PRO A 103 -2.86 1.86 19.22
CA PRO A 103 -3.19 0.79 18.29
C PRO A 103 -4.64 0.31 18.35
N ASN A 104 -5.25 0.37 19.55
CA ASN A 104 -6.62 -0.07 19.77
C ASN A 104 -7.66 1.01 19.50
N HIS A 105 -7.27 2.28 19.46
CA HIS A 105 -8.13 3.43 19.27
C HIS A 105 -7.54 4.40 18.24
N PRO A 106 -7.53 4.03 16.96
CA PRO A 106 -7.00 4.91 15.92
C PRO A 106 -7.86 6.15 15.75
N THR A 107 -7.22 7.25 15.39
CA THR A 107 -7.91 8.46 14.96
C THR A 107 -8.34 8.28 13.51
N PHE A 108 -9.62 8.36 13.25
CA PHE A 108 -10.20 8.39 11.92
C PHE A 108 -11.13 9.59 11.79
N ALA A 109 -10.90 10.42 10.80
CA ALA A 109 -11.66 11.65 10.62
C ALA A 109 -11.89 11.99 9.15
N GLN A 110 -13.00 12.66 8.87
CA GLN A 110 -13.27 13.30 7.61
C GLN A 110 -13.03 14.80 7.73
N LEU A 111 -12.16 15.33 6.88
CA LEU A 111 -11.81 16.74 6.80
C LEU A 111 -12.70 17.40 5.74
N ARG A 112 -13.82 17.94 6.16
CA ARG A 112 -14.70 18.78 5.33
C ARG A 112 -14.73 20.19 5.91
N ARG A 113 -15.76 20.95 5.62
CA ARG A 113 -15.99 22.27 6.25
C ARG A 113 -15.95 22.20 7.78
N LYS A 114 -16.35 21.07 8.34
CA LYS A 114 -16.26 20.70 9.75
C LYS A 114 -15.52 19.39 9.83
N VAL A 115 -14.61 19.25 10.80
CA VAL A 115 -13.95 17.97 11.08
C VAL A 115 -14.96 17.03 11.72
N GLU A 116 -15.15 15.87 11.13
CA GLU A 116 -16.00 14.81 11.62
C GLU A 116 -15.12 13.64 12.07
N ASN A 117 -15.10 13.38 13.37
CA ASN A 117 -14.32 12.30 13.95
C ASN A 117 -15.20 11.06 14.14
N TYR A 118 -14.63 9.89 13.82
CA TYR A 118 -15.26 8.59 14.02
C TYR A 118 -14.58 7.87 15.18
N SER A 119 -15.37 7.32 16.09
CA SER A 119 -14.86 6.53 17.22
C SER A 119 -14.53 5.12 16.76
N CYS A 120 -13.26 4.76 16.78
CA CYS A 120 -12.78 3.47 16.31
C CYS A 120 -12.19 2.64 17.46
N GLU A 121 -12.47 1.35 17.47
CA GLU A 121 -11.92 0.37 18.39
C GLU A 121 -11.39 -0.84 17.60
N SER A 122 -10.26 -1.40 18.04
CA SER A 122 -9.73 -2.62 17.42
C SER A 122 -10.63 -3.82 17.73
N VAL A 123 -10.79 -4.67 16.72
CA VAL A 123 -11.48 -5.95 16.87
C VAL A 123 -10.42 -7.06 16.86
N PRO A 124 -10.38 -7.92 17.90
CA PRO A 124 -9.46 -9.06 17.91
C PRO A 124 -9.66 -9.92 16.65
N SER A 125 -8.56 -10.31 16.02
CA SER A 125 -8.65 -11.27 14.93
C SER A 125 -9.08 -12.63 15.47
N LEU A 126 -9.93 -13.34 14.74
CA LEU A 126 -10.34 -14.69 15.13
C LEU A 126 -9.14 -15.67 15.21
N ALA A 127 -7.99 -15.31 14.63
CA ALA A 127 -6.77 -16.09 14.71
C ALA A 127 -6.11 -16.07 16.09
N ASP A 128 -6.38 -15.06 16.91
CA ASP A 128 -5.80 -14.93 18.27
C ASP A 128 -6.52 -15.80 19.31
N ASN A 129 -7.62 -16.48 18.94
CA ASN A 129 -8.45 -17.28 19.84
C ASN A 129 -8.23 -18.80 19.70
N PHE A 130 -7.24 -19.25 18.92
CA PHE A 130 -6.87 -20.65 18.90
C PHE A 130 -5.70 -20.89 19.87
N PRO A 131 -5.90 -21.75 20.90
CA PRO A 131 -4.84 -22.14 21.82
C PRO A 131 -3.74 -22.94 21.14
#